data_7b7eaf58233de058482e77abf3972943
#
_entry.id   7b7eaf58233de058482e77abf3972943
#
_cell.length_a   1.000
_cell.length_b   1.000
_cell.length_c   1.000
_cell.angle_alpha   90.00
_cell.angle_beta   90.00
_cell.angle_gamma   90.00
#
_symmetry.space_group_name_H-M   'P 1'
#
loop_
_entity.id
_entity.type
_entity.pdbx_description
1 polymer ?
#
loop_
_entity_poly.entity_id
_entity_poly.type
_entity_poly.pdbx_seq_one_letter_code
_entity_poly.pdbx_strand_id
1 'polypeptide(L)'
;MKTAAYLTFLSALFTLPLAQAVMPTQAEVLKGTAKVTVNFPNWEKYDDIQDEFLPSDQGEQNILKEMRRSIDDLAGREIPDGQHLTLTFTNIDLAGEFLPNHRDMRTIKTIYPPRLVFAYSLTNSAGQVLKSGQEDITDELYLQRMPIDPDDPRHYEKAMMKDWMETKLRAP
;
A
#
# COMPACT_ATOMS: atom_id res chain seq x y z
N MET A 1 -47.98 2.43 -65.39
CA MET A 1 -46.86 1.53 -64.94
C MET A 1 -46.17 2.25 -63.80
N LYS A 2 -46.35 1.71 -62.57
CA LYS A 2 -45.79 2.30 -61.34
C LYS A 2 -44.57 1.48 -60.92
N THR A 3 -43.40 2.06 -60.97
CA THR A 3 -42.15 1.46 -60.51
C THR A 3 -41.95 1.80 -59.01
N ALA A 4 -41.98 0.79 -58.17
CA ALA A 4 -41.69 0.91 -56.75
C ALA A 4 -40.15 0.79 -56.54
N ALA A 5 -39.56 1.80 -55.88
CA ALA A 5 -38.17 1.79 -55.47
C ALA A 5 -38.09 1.17 -54.03
N TYR A 6 -37.36 0.08 -53.88
CA TYR A 6 -37.04 -0.51 -52.60
C TYR A 6 -35.82 0.18 -52.02
N LEU A 7 -36.00 0.82 -50.88
CA LEU A 7 -34.92 1.42 -50.11
C LEU A 7 -34.37 0.33 -49.13
N THR A 8 -33.19 -0.18 -49.41
CA THR A 8 -32.47 -1.12 -48.53
C THR A 8 -31.77 -0.33 -47.43
N PHE A 9 -32.24 -0.49 -46.17
CA PHE A 9 -31.57 0.02 -44.99
C PHE A 9 -30.39 -0.94 -44.65
N LEU A 10 -29.18 -0.45 -44.82
CA LEU A 10 -27.95 -1.13 -44.37
C LEU A 10 -27.71 -0.82 -42.88
N SER A 11 -28.08 -1.75 -42.00
CA SER A 11 -27.76 -1.65 -40.55
C SER A 11 -26.29 -1.92 -40.33
N ALA A 12 -25.50 -0.88 -40.10
CA ALA A 12 -24.14 -1.01 -39.62
C ALA A 12 -24.15 -1.43 -38.13
N LEU A 13 -23.85 -2.70 -37.83
CA LEU A 13 -23.55 -3.14 -36.47
C LEU A 13 -22.22 -2.51 -36.06
N PHE A 14 -22.26 -1.56 -35.15
CA PHE A 14 -21.11 -0.97 -34.51
C PHE A 14 -20.71 -1.92 -33.34
N THR A 15 -19.77 -2.83 -33.56
CA THR A 15 -19.19 -3.63 -32.49
C THR A 15 -18.18 -2.75 -31.75
N LEU A 16 -18.57 -2.27 -30.55
CA LEU A 16 -17.61 -1.70 -29.61
C LEU A 16 -16.63 -2.81 -29.13
N PRO A 17 -15.33 -2.58 -29.16
CA PRO A 17 -14.40 -3.50 -28.52
C PRO A 17 -14.65 -3.47 -27.02
N LEU A 18 -15.01 -4.63 -26.45
CA LEU A 18 -15.00 -4.85 -25.01
C LEU A 18 -13.55 -4.65 -24.54
N ALA A 19 -13.27 -3.53 -23.89
CA ALA A 19 -12.03 -3.36 -23.17
C ALA A 19 -11.99 -4.45 -22.09
N GLN A 20 -11.19 -5.48 -22.31
CA GLN A 20 -10.88 -6.47 -21.30
C GLN A 20 -10.13 -5.74 -20.19
N ALA A 21 -10.83 -5.47 -19.10
CA ALA A 21 -10.20 -5.11 -17.84
C ALA A 21 -9.23 -6.24 -17.50
N VAL A 22 -7.93 -5.96 -17.59
CA VAL A 22 -6.90 -6.85 -17.08
C VAL A 22 -7.16 -6.97 -15.59
N MET A 23 -7.73 -8.10 -15.18
CA MET A 23 -7.86 -8.44 -13.77
C MET A 23 -6.45 -8.48 -13.20
N PRO A 24 -6.14 -7.72 -12.14
CA PRO A 24 -4.85 -7.86 -11.48
C PRO A 24 -4.71 -9.31 -11.02
N THR A 25 -3.62 -9.94 -11.39
CA THR A 25 -3.18 -11.25 -10.88
C THR A 25 -3.37 -11.22 -9.36
N GLN A 26 -4.02 -12.24 -8.81
CA GLN A 26 -4.38 -12.32 -7.40
C GLN A 26 -3.10 -12.19 -6.54
N ALA A 27 -2.75 -10.96 -6.18
CA ALA A 27 -1.94 -10.72 -5.02
C ALA A 27 -2.72 -11.30 -3.84
N GLU A 28 -2.09 -12.18 -3.09
CA GLU A 28 -2.67 -12.90 -1.97
C GLU A 28 -3.27 -11.88 -0.98
N VAL A 29 -4.58 -11.69 -1.05
CA VAL A 29 -5.32 -10.86 -0.11
C VAL A 29 -5.35 -11.62 1.20
N LEU A 30 -4.28 -11.49 1.99
CA LEU A 30 -4.35 -11.90 3.38
C LEU A 30 -5.40 -11.00 4.02
N LYS A 31 -6.55 -11.58 4.37
CA LYS A 31 -7.61 -10.88 5.09
C LYS A 31 -7.03 -10.35 6.40
N GLY A 32 -6.81 -9.04 6.46
CA GLY A 32 -6.57 -8.32 7.70
C GLY A 32 -7.79 -8.36 8.62
N THR A 33 -7.72 -7.71 9.75
CA THR A 33 -8.89 -7.50 10.61
C THR A 33 -10.00 -6.84 9.78
N ALA A 34 -11.25 -6.91 10.24
CA ALA A 34 -12.40 -6.35 9.52
C ALA A 34 -12.29 -4.85 9.19
N LYS A 35 -11.27 -4.14 9.71
CA LYS A 35 -11.07 -2.69 9.59
C LYS A 35 -10.08 -2.25 8.52
N VAL A 36 -9.16 -3.11 8.07
CA VAL A 36 -8.17 -2.73 7.07
C VAL A 36 -7.88 -3.83 6.03
N THR A 37 -7.59 -3.39 4.81
CA THR A 37 -7.01 -4.22 3.74
C THR A 37 -5.70 -3.58 3.30
N VAL A 38 -4.60 -4.35 3.32
CA VAL A 38 -3.28 -3.87 2.91
C VAL A 38 -2.79 -4.67 1.71
N ASN A 39 -2.42 -3.97 0.64
CA ASN A 39 -1.95 -4.54 -0.61
C ASN A 39 -0.51 -4.09 -0.90
N PHE A 40 0.32 -5.03 -1.37
CA PHE A 40 1.70 -4.78 -1.79
C PHE A 40 1.91 -5.31 -3.22
N PRO A 41 1.32 -4.67 -4.26
CA PRO A 41 1.50 -5.11 -5.64
C PRO A 41 2.93 -4.84 -6.11
N ASN A 42 3.50 -5.78 -6.87
CA ASN A 42 4.84 -5.66 -7.46
C ASN A 42 5.94 -5.30 -6.43
N TRP A 43 5.83 -5.86 -5.24
CA TRP A 43 6.73 -5.57 -4.11
C TRP A 43 8.21 -5.81 -4.45
N GLU A 44 8.50 -6.68 -5.42
CA GLU A 44 9.86 -6.97 -5.93
C GLU A 44 10.54 -5.74 -6.58
N LYS A 45 9.76 -4.66 -6.77
CA LYS A 45 10.25 -3.39 -7.36
C LYS A 45 10.36 -2.26 -6.35
N TYR A 46 10.10 -2.53 -5.08
CA TYR A 46 10.26 -1.52 -4.04
C TYR A 46 11.73 -1.18 -3.84
N ASP A 47 12.01 0.04 -3.40
CA ASP A 47 13.37 0.57 -3.32
C ASP A 47 14.21 -0.24 -2.34
N ASP A 48 13.72 -0.47 -1.12
CA ASP A 48 14.40 -1.30 -0.13
C ASP A 48 13.43 -1.93 0.87
N ILE A 49 13.28 -3.25 0.78
CA ILE A 49 12.59 -4.10 1.76
C ILE A 49 13.43 -5.33 2.12
N GLN A 50 14.76 -5.21 1.98
CA GLN A 50 15.67 -6.31 2.26
C GLN A 50 15.69 -6.63 3.76
N ASP A 51 15.58 -7.92 4.07
CA ASP A 51 15.72 -8.43 5.44
C ASP A 51 17.20 -8.60 5.82
N GLU A 52 17.59 -8.17 7.02
CA GLU A 52 18.97 -8.25 7.51
C GLU A 52 19.44 -9.68 7.73
N PHE A 53 18.53 -10.55 8.16
CA PHE A 53 18.85 -11.92 8.56
C PHE A 53 18.56 -12.93 7.47
N LEU A 54 17.67 -12.60 6.54
CA LEU A 54 17.25 -13.46 5.44
C LEU A 54 17.14 -12.66 4.14
N PRO A 55 18.27 -12.29 3.50
CA PRO A 55 18.27 -11.52 2.25
C PRO A 55 17.79 -12.37 1.07
N SER A 56 16.48 -12.51 0.93
CA SER A 56 15.79 -13.33 -0.07
C SER A 56 14.34 -12.89 -0.19
N ASP A 57 13.67 -13.31 -1.27
CA ASP A 57 12.23 -13.07 -1.47
C ASP A 57 11.39 -13.49 -0.24
N GLN A 58 11.80 -14.57 0.45
CA GLN A 58 11.11 -15.01 1.66
C GLN A 58 11.29 -14.02 2.81
N GLY A 59 12.49 -13.44 2.96
CA GLY A 59 12.77 -12.40 3.95
C GLY A 59 11.94 -11.14 3.68
N GLU A 60 11.94 -10.67 2.45
CA GLU A 60 11.14 -9.53 2.02
C GLU A 60 9.64 -9.74 2.27
N GLN A 61 9.11 -10.93 1.93
CA GLN A 61 7.73 -11.27 2.25
C GLN A 61 7.46 -11.31 3.77
N ASN A 62 8.43 -11.70 4.59
CA ASN A 62 8.28 -11.67 6.05
C ASN A 62 8.16 -10.22 6.55
N ILE A 63 8.97 -9.30 6.02
CA ILE A 63 8.86 -7.86 6.32
C ILE A 63 7.47 -7.34 5.96
N LEU A 64 6.97 -7.64 4.76
CA LEU A 64 5.64 -7.21 4.33
C LEU A 64 4.51 -7.80 5.23
N LYS A 65 4.66 -9.05 5.68
CA LYS A 65 3.74 -9.65 6.66
C LYS A 65 3.78 -8.94 8.01
N GLU A 66 4.97 -8.57 8.46
CA GLU A 66 5.15 -7.82 9.70
C GLU A 66 4.54 -6.43 9.62
N MET A 67 4.81 -5.69 8.55
CA MET A 67 4.18 -4.40 8.28
C MET A 67 2.65 -4.50 8.28
N ARG A 68 2.11 -5.49 7.60
CA ARG A 68 0.65 -5.74 7.58
C ARG A 68 0.09 -5.93 8.98
N ARG A 69 0.71 -6.77 9.81
CA ARG A 69 0.26 -7.00 11.20
C ARG A 69 0.26 -5.69 12.00
N SER A 70 1.33 -4.92 11.88
CA SER A 70 1.43 -3.62 12.57
C SER A 70 0.34 -2.64 12.12
N ILE A 71 0.04 -2.60 10.82
CA ILE A 71 -1.04 -1.79 10.26
C ILE A 71 -2.41 -2.29 10.75
N ASP A 72 -2.63 -3.60 10.81
CA ASP A 72 -3.85 -4.20 11.37
C ASP A 72 -4.06 -3.78 12.83
N ASP A 73 -3.03 -3.86 13.65
CA ASP A 73 -3.07 -3.48 15.06
C ASP A 73 -3.34 -1.98 15.23
N LEU A 74 -2.75 -1.13 14.39
CA LEU A 74 -3.00 0.31 14.37
C LEU A 74 -4.44 0.60 13.95
N ALA A 75 -4.90 0.01 12.84
CA ALA A 75 -6.26 0.20 12.33
C ALA A 75 -7.31 -0.23 13.35
N GLY A 76 -7.05 -1.31 14.09
CA GLY A 76 -7.92 -1.75 15.19
C GLY A 76 -8.21 -0.66 16.23
N ARG A 77 -7.22 0.21 16.49
CA ARG A 77 -7.31 1.31 17.45
C ARG A 77 -7.77 2.63 16.83
N GLU A 78 -7.32 2.91 15.61
CA GLU A 78 -7.45 4.22 14.96
C GLU A 78 -8.71 4.35 14.08
N ILE A 79 -9.18 3.24 13.50
CA ILE A 79 -10.34 3.26 12.60
C ILE A 79 -11.62 3.03 13.39
N PRO A 80 -12.59 3.96 13.32
CA PRO A 80 -13.90 3.79 13.94
C PRO A 80 -14.64 2.54 13.46
N ASP A 81 -15.53 2.01 14.29
CA ASP A 81 -16.39 0.90 13.89
C ASP A 81 -17.29 1.28 12.71
N GLY A 82 -17.49 0.35 11.80
CA GLY A 82 -18.26 0.59 10.58
C GLY A 82 -17.48 1.33 9.47
N GLN A 83 -16.21 1.60 9.67
CA GLN A 83 -15.32 2.10 8.61
C GLN A 83 -14.30 1.03 8.21
N HIS A 84 -13.84 1.11 6.96
CA HIS A 84 -12.84 0.22 6.41
C HIS A 84 -11.78 1.01 5.65
N LEU A 85 -10.51 0.78 5.98
CA LEU A 85 -9.36 1.38 5.32
C LEU A 85 -8.78 0.40 4.31
N THR A 86 -8.56 0.85 3.07
CA THR A 86 -7.76 0.13 2.08
C THR A 86 -6.47 0.89 1.85
N LEU A 87 -5.34 0.21 1.97
CA LEU A 87 -4.00 0.71 1.65
C LEU A 87 -3.42 -0.09 0.49
N THR A 88 -2.82 0.61 -0.48
CA THR A 88 -2.10 -0.01 -1.59
C THR A 88 -0.74 0.67 -1.72
N PHE A 89 0.29 -0.01 -1.25
CA PHE A 89 1.66 0.48 -1.34
C PHE A 89 2.16 0.41 -2.78
N THR A 90 2.92 1.39 -3.19
CA THR A 90 3.59 1.44 -4.50
C THR A 90 5.10 1.51 -4.35
N ASN A 91 5.58 1.90 -3.15
CA ASN A 91 6.99 1.83 -2.79
C ASN A 91 7.16 1.77 -1.26
N ILE A 92 8.19 1.09 -0.84
CA ILE A 92 8.70 1.04 0.53
C ILE A 92 10.21 1.12 0.46
N ASP A 93 10.78 2.02 1.26
CA ASP A 93 12.19 2.17 1.50
C ASP A 93 12.40 2.21 3.01
N LEU A 94 13.01 1.16 3.55
CA LEU A 94 13.17 0.99 4.99
C LEU A 94 14.27 1.89 5.53
N ALA A 95 14.17 2.24 6.82
CA ALA A 95 15.20 3.03 7.50
C ALA A 95 16.58 2.38 7.41
N GLY A 96 17.59 3.16 7.04
CA GLY A 96 18.97 2.67 6.90
C GLY A 96 19.26 2.05 5.54
N GLU A 97 20.50 1.61 5.34
CA GLU A 97 21.01 1.12 4.05
C GLU A 97 21.99 -0.03 4.26
N PHE A 98 22.03 -1.00 3.34
CA PHE A 98 23.07 -2.02 3.27
C PHE A 98 24.28 -1.50 2.49
N LEU A 99 25.35 -1.19 3.21
CA LEU A 99 26.56 -0.69 2.58
C LEU A 99 27.40 -1.82 1.97
N PRO A 100 28.13 -1.58 0.87
CA PRO A 100 28.93 -2.61 0.18
C PRO A 100 29.92 -3.35 1.08
N ASN A 101 30.43 -2.67 2.13
CA ASN A 101 31.42 -3.22 3.08
C ASN A 101 30.78 -3.80 4.36
N HIS A 102 29.44 -3.67 4.52
CA HIS A 102 28.67 -4.11 5.68
C HIS A 102 27.34 -4.69 5.24
N ARG A 103 27.38 -5.74 4.41
CA ARG A 103 26.18 -6.33 3.80
C ARG A 103 25.31 -7.11 4.77
N ASP A 104 25.88 -7.44 5.95
CA ASP A 104 25.21 -8.26 6.97
C ASP A 104 24.47 -7.41 8.00
N MET A 105 24.59 -6.09 7.94
CA MET A 105 23.93 -5.17 8.86
C MET A 105 23.44 -3.92 8.16
N ARG A 106 22.23 -3.52 8.45
CA ARG A 106 21.65 -2.26 7.99
C ARG A 106 22.30 -1.10 8.74
N THR A 107 22.84 -0.14 7.99
CA THR A 107 23.50 1.05 8.53
C THR A 107 22.47 2.16 8.71
N ILE A 108 22.14 2.49 9.96
CA ILE A 108 21.19 3.55 10.32
C ILE A 108 21.91 4.90 10.40
N LYS A 109 21.56 5.83 9.52
CA LYS A 109 22.12 7.21 9.46
C LYS A 109 21.07 8.20 8.96
N THR A 110 21.21 9.47 9.32
CA THR A 110 20.30 10.55 8.92
C THR A 110 20.10 10.70 7.41
N ILE A 111 21.04 10.23 6.61
CA ILE A 111 20.98 10.28 5.14
C ILE A 111 20.18 9.12 4.52
N TYR A 112 19.69 8.19 5.31
CA TYR A 112 18.90 7.04 4.89
C TYR A 112 17.55 7.01 5.62
N PRO A 113 16.72 8.04 5.46
CA PRO A 113 15.41 8.09 6.12
C PRO A 113 14.44 7.08 5.51
N PRO A 114 13.55 6.51 6.30
CA PRO A 114 12.50 5.65 5.77
C PRO A 114 11.51 6.44 4.91
N ARG A 115 10.99 5.82 3.83
CA ARG A 115 10.00 6.39 2.94
C ARG A 115 8.91 5.38 2.59
N LEU A 116 7.67 5.81 2.65
CA LEU A 116 6.50 5.00 2.30
C LEU A 116 5.64 5.72 1.27
N VAL A 117 5.36 5.06 0.14
CA VAL A 117 4.49 5.59 -0.92
C VAL A 117 3.30 4.68 -1.08
N PHE A 118 2.09 5.23 -0.92
CA PHE A 118 0.87 4.44 -0.99
C PHE A 118 -0.36 5.26 -1.37
N ALA A 119 -1.36 4.58 -1.94
CA ALA A 119 -2.71 5.09 -2.08
C ALA A 119 -3.56 4.58 -0.92
N TYR A 120 -4.56 5.38 -0.50
CA TYR A 120 -5.50 4.98 0.53
C TYR A 120 -6.94 5.32 0.17
N SER A 121 -7.88 4.54 0.72
CA SER A 121 -9.31 4.79 0.66
C SER A 121 -9.96 4.36 1.97
N LEU A 122 -10.60 5.29 2.67
CA LEU A 122 -11.41 5.04 3.86
C LEU A 122 -12.88 5.06 3.45
N THR A 123 -13.61 3.99 3.72
CA THR A 123 -15.03 3.85 3.38
C THR A 123 -15.87 3.63 4.64
N ASN A 124 -17.15 3.99 4.58
CA ASN A 124 -18.13 3.61 5.61
C ASN A 124 -18.72 2.20 5.33
N SER A 125 -19.60 1.74 6.22
CA SER A 125 -20.28 0.45 6.11
C SER A 125 -21.18 0.30 4.86
N ALA A 126 -21.58 1.42 4.24
CA ALA A 126 -22.33 1.43 2.99
C ALA A 126 -21.42 1.43 1.74
N GLY A 127 -20.08 1.37 1.92
CA GLY A 127 -19.10 1.41 0.84
C GLY A 127 -18.85 2.81 0.27
N GLN A 128 -19.39 3.87 0.88
CA GLN A 128 -19.15 5.24 0.43
C GLN A 128 -17.76 5.68 0.89
N VAL A 129 -17.00 6.29 -0.03
CA VAL A 129 -15.66 6.82 0.27
C VAL A 129 -15.80 8.07 1.14
N LEU A 130 -15.18 8.03 2.32
CA LEU A 130 -15.09 9.15 3.26
C LEU A 130 -13.85 10.00 3.03
N LYS A 131 -12.71 9.34 2.82
CA LYS A 131 -11.43 9.98 2.51
C LYS A 131 -10.66 9.08 1.52
N SER A 132 -9.90 9.69 0.62
CA SER A 132 -8.98 8.95 -0.25
C SER A 132 -7.88 9.87 -0.73
N GLY A 133 -6.74 9.29 -1.12
CA GLY A 133 -5.62 10.04 -1.63
C GLY A 133 -4.42 9.16 -1.93
N GLN A 134 -3.32 9.84 -2.27
CA GLN A 134 -2.00 9.25 -2.39
C GLN A 134 -1.08 9.97 -1.42
N GLU A 135 -0.21 9.22 -0.77
CA GLU A 135 0.76 9.72 0.19
C GLU A 135 2.16 9.28 -0.24
N ASP A 136 3.10 10.19 -0.04
CA ASP A 136 4.53 9.96 -0.18
C ASP A 136 5.17 10.59 1.05
N ILE A 137 5.43 9.76 2.05
CA ILE A 137 5.87 10.20 3.36
C ILE A 137 7.30 9.74 3.63
N THR A 138 8.12 10.67 4.09
CA THR A 138 9.51 10.44 4.53
C THR A 138 9.69 11.01 5.93
N ASP A 139 10.40 10.31 6.79
CA ASP A 139 10.73 10.80 8.13
C ASP A 139 12.19 11.21 8.25
N GLU A 140 12.48 12.44 7.87
CA GLU A 140 13.82 13.05 7.94
C GLU A 140 14.39 13.10 9.38
N LEU A 141 13.53 13.06 10.39
CA LEU A 141 13.89 13.15 11.80
C LEU A 141 13.80 11.83 12.54
N TYR A 142 13.72 10.71 11.83
CA TYR A 142 13.47 9.38 12.38
C TYR A 142 14.42 8.98 13.51
N LEU A 143 15.70 9.39 13.47
CA LEU A 143 16.66 9.12 14.54
C LEU A 143 16.39 9.87 15.85
N GLN A 144 15.51 10.87 15.84
CA GLN A 144 15.11 11.58 17.04
C GLN A 144 13.90 10.91 17.72
N ARG A 145 13.30 9.90 17.08
CA ARG A 145 12.21 9.12 17.67
C ARG A 145 12.75 8.20 18.76
N MET A 146 12.09 8.21 19.90
CA MET A 146 12.36 7.19 20.91
C MET A 146 11.58 5.92 20.54
N PRO A 147 12.25 4.79 20.30
CA PRO A 147 11.57 3.54 20.04
C PRO A 147 10.76 3.10 21.26
N ILE A 148 9.51 2.67 21.03
CA ILE A 148 8.70 2.04 22.09
C ILE A 148 9.29 0.68 22.43
N ASP A 149 9.77 -0.03 21.42
CA ASP A 149 10.50 -1.29 21.53
C ASP A 149 11.84 -1.15 20.78
N PRO A 150 12.96 -1.05 21.48
CA PRO A 150 14.29 -0.94 20.85
C PRO A 150 14.69 -2.18 20.04
N ASP A 151 14.10 -3.34 20.36
CA ASP A 151 14.39 -4.60 19.67
C ASP A 151 13.54 -4.78 18.40
N ASP A 152 12.61 -3.87 18.13
CA ASP A 152 11.80 -3.88 16.91
C ASP A 152 12.55 -3.19 15.76
N PRO A 153 13.08 -3.94 14.78
CA PRO A 153 13.85 -3.37 13.68
C PRO A 153 13.03 -2.50 12.71
N ARG A 154 11.70 -2.51 12.83
CA ARG A 154 10.75 -1.75 11.98
C ARG A 154 10.01 -0.66 12.75
N HIS A 155 10.52 -0.25 13.90
CA HIS A 155 9.86 0.75 14.75
C HIS A 155 9.69 2.11 14.06
N TYR A 156 10.59 2.47 13.12
CA TYR A 156 10.50 3.74 12.38
C TYR A 156 9.31 3.76 11.42
N GLU A 157 9.17 2.75 10.58
CA GLU A 157 8.06 2.63 9.64
C GLU A 157 6.72 2.49 10.36
N LYS A 158 6.69 1.76 11.48
CA LYS A 158 5.50 1.63 12.34
C LYS A 158 5.11 2.98 12.95
N ALA A 159 6.09 3.77 13.40
CA ALA A 159 5.85 5.12 13.90
C ALA A 159 5.31 6.04 12.81
N MET A 160 5.88 6.00 11.60
CA MET A 160 5.38 6.78 10.46
C MET A 160 3.92 6.45 10.14
N MET A 161 3.57 5.17 10.05
CA MET A 161 2.19 4.75 9.78
C MET A 161 1.24 5.18 10.89
N LYS A 162 1.66 5.10 12.15
CA LYS A 162 0.87 5.57 13.29
C LYS A 162 0.59 7.07 13.17
N ASP A 163 1.62 7.89 12.99
CA ASP A 163 1.49 9.35 12.89
C ASP A 163 0.60 9.74 11.70
N TRP A 164 0.75 9.04 10.56
CA TRP A 164 -0.08 9.26 9.40
C TRP A 164 -1.56 8.95 9.71
N MET A 165 -1.87 7.81 10.31
CA MET A 165 -3.25 7.44 10.67
C MET A 165 -3.85 8.46 11.65
N GLU A 166 -3.12 8.84 12.70
CA GLU A 166 -3.58 9.81 13.68
C GLU A 166 -3.86 11.19 13.07
N THR A 167 -3.03 11.63 12.15
CA THR A 167 -3.14 12.97 11.55
C THR A 167 -4.13 13.02 10.38
N LYS A 168 -4.15 12.01 9.52
CA LYS A 168 -4.94 12.03 8.28
C LYS A 168 -6.33 11.42 8.43
N LEU A 169 -6.47 10.39 9.25
CA LEU A 169 -7.75 9.68 9.37
C LEU A 169 -8.62 10.23 10.48
N ARG A 170 -8.03 10.68 11.60
CA ARG A 170 -8.77 11.29 12.72
C ARG A 170 -9.17 12.76 12.49
N ALA A 171 -8.47 13.49 11.63
CA ALA A 171 -8.81 14.90 11.39
C ALA A 171 -10.25 15.03 10.89
N PRO A 172 -11.03 15.96 11.45
CA PRO A 172 -12.45 16.18 11.12
C PRO A 172 -12.65 16.62 9.67
#